data_5423f74f7e812a91fa32e9da523d8e57
#
_entry.id   5423f74f7e812a91fa32e9da523d8e57
#
_cell.length_a   1.000
_cell.length_b   1.000
_cell.length_c   1.000
_cell.angle_alpha   90.00
_cell.angle_beta   90.00
_cell.angle_gamma   90.00
#
_symmetry.space_group_name_H-M   'P 1'
#
loop_
_entity.id
_entity.type
_entity.pdbx_description
1 polymer ?
#
loop_
_entity_poly.entity_id
_entity_poly.type
_entity_poly.pdbx_seq_one_letter_code
_entity_poly.pdbx_strand_id
1 'polypeptide(L)'
;MKLIDDHKEIVLLAAFVLWLFVRGRSDRAWVRYIGPLLGLGFAIEMVAKWFGHHGLNNHLLYNGFFMLDFGVISWMLYRTFPGAAGLHRLIAGANIVVFATLLWELWDHGTPHLLATKALIIGGFMLGLLAVRALFTLVRESDVPVHRRPLFWVLLSIMVYYLSFIPIFGLYNYLVANHSPIVFELNKVNSILFLTRYGLVLTGLILLYRQAPALYGRQ
;
A
#
# COMPACT_ATOMS: atom_id res chain seq x y z
N MET A 1 -6.30 2.26 23.60
CA MET A 1 -6.83 2.31 22.23
C MET A 1 -6.48 3.59 21.50
N LYS A 2 -6.54 4.77 22.08
CA LYS A 2 -5.86 5.98 21.57
C LYS A 2 -4.41 5.70 21.14
N LEU A 3 -3.70 4.80 21.85
CA LEU A 3 -2.30 4.46 21.57
C LEU A 3 -2.05 3.93 20.15
N ILE A 4 -2.94 3.13 19.57
CA ILE A 4 -2.73 2.54 18.23
C ILE A 4 -2.97 3.60 17.15
N ASP A 5 -4.01 4.41 17.30
CA ASP A 5 -4.33 5.47 16.33
C ASP A 5 -3.31 6.63 16.37
N ASP A 6 -2.69 6.88 17.54
CA ASP A 6 -1.70 7.94 17.71
C ASP A 6 -0.29 7.52 17.25
N HIS A 7 -0.02 6.21 17.03
CA HIS A 7 1.33 5.72 16.73
C HIS A 7 1.51 5.15 15.32
N LYS A 8 0.44 4.97 14.54
CA LYS A 8 0.55 4.46 13.17
C LYS A 8 1.42 5.35 12.28
N GLU A 9 1.35 6.67 12.44
CA GLU A 9 2.14 7.63 11.69
C GLU A 9 3.62 7.58 12.08
N ILE A 10 3.94 7.23 13.33
CA ILE A 10 5.33 7.10 13.79
C ILE A 10 6.05 5.98 13.02
N VAL A 11 5.37 4.84 12.83
CA VAL A 11 5.96 3.72 12.07
C VAL A 11 6.14 4.09 10.61
N LEU A 12 5.17 4.80 10.02
CA LEU A 12 5.25 5.29 8.65
C LEU A 12 6.39 6.31 8.48
N LEU A 13 6.51 7.25 9.41
CA LEU A 13 7.61 8.22 9.44
C LEU A 13 8.96 7.52 9.61
N ALA A 14 9.06 6.55 10.53
CA ALA A 14 10.29 5.78 10.74
C ALA A 14 10.71 5.03 9.47
N ALA A 15 9.75 4.41 8.77
CA ALA A 15 10.01 3.76 7.49
C ALA A 15 10.49 4.75 6.42
N PHE A 16 9.88 5.94 6.34
CA PHE A 16 10.29 7.00 5.42
C PHE A 16 11.71 7.51 5.72
N VAL A 17 11.99 7.81 6.98
CA VAL A 17 13.33 8.25 7.41
C VAL A 17 14.38 7.19 7.11
N LEU A 18 14.12 5.93 7.44
CA LEU A 18 15.05 4.83 7.12
C LEU A 18 15.28 4.71 5.61
N TRP A 19 14.21 4.89 4.80
CA TRP A 19 14.33 4.90 3.36
C TRP A 19 15.29 6.00 2.86
N LEU A 20 15.27 7.22 3.44
CA LEU A 20 16.20 8.29 3.09
C LEU A 20 17.67 7.85 3.24
N PHE A 21 17.97 7.05 4.26
CA PHE A 21 19.34 6.51 4.46
C PHE A 21 19.69 5.38 3.50
N VAL A 22 18.70 4.63 3.02
CA VAL A 22 18.92 3.44 2.18
C VAL A 22 18.87 3.76 0.69
N ARG A 23 18.13 4.80 0.28
CA ARG A 23 17.92 5.13 -1.15
C ARG A 23 19.21 5.34 -1.94
N GLY A 24 20.23 5.94 -1.32
CA GLY A 24 21.54 6.18 -1.95
C GLY A 24 22.46 4.96 -1.96
N ARG A 25 22.05 3.87 -1.29
CA ARG A 25 22.84 2.63 -1.15
C ARG A 25 22.30 1.48 -1.98
N SER A 26 21.27 1.71 -2.80
CA SER A 26 20.63 0.65 -3.56
C SER A 26 20.01 1.17 -4.85
N ASP A 27 20.44 0.61 -5.98
CA ASP A 27 19.89 0.88 -7.31
C ASP A 27 18.64 0.06 -7.64
N ARG A 28 18.12 -0.71 -6.66
CA ARG A 28 16.94 -1.56 -6.86
C ARG A 28 15.71 -0.70 -7.16
N ALA A 29 14.99 -1.05 -8.25
CA ALA A 29 13.85 -0.27 -8.71
C ALA A 29 12.80 -0.04 -7.61
N TRP A 30 12.42 -1.07 -6.84
CA TRP A 30 11.42 -0.95 -5.79
C TRP A 30 11.78 0.08 -4.70
N VAL A 31 13.08 0.25 -4.40
CA VAL A 31 13.56 1.22 -3.41
C VAL A 31 13.25 2.65 -3.84
N ARG A 32 13.34 2.93 -5.16
CA ARG A 32 13.04 4.27 -5.71
C ARG A 32 11.57 4.65 -5.57
N TYR A 33 10.66 3.67 -5.64
CA TYR A 33 9.21 3.94 -5.65
C TYR A 33 8.57 3.83 -4.27
N ILE A 34 9.10 2.98 -3.37
CA ILE A 34 8.49 2.81 -2.04
C ILE A 34 8.62 4.08 -1.18
N GLY A 35 9.71 4.83 -1.30
CA GLY A 35 9.93 6.03 -0.51
C GLY A 35 8.94 7.16 -0.79
N PRO A 36 8.69 7.56 -2.04
CA PRO A 36 7.63 8.50 -2.37
C PRO A 36 6.26 8.08 -1.84
N LEU A 37 5.93 6.77 -1.87
CA LEU A 37 4.69 6.25 -1.28
C LEU A 37 4.65 6.44 0.25
N LEU A 38 5.76 6.18 0.94
CA LEU A 38 5.85 6.38 2.39
C LEU A 38 5.68 7.86 2.75
N GLY A 39 6.36 8.76 2.03
CA GLY A 39 6.26 10.20 2.24
C GLY A 39 4.86 10.75 1.94
N LEU A 40 4.27 10.32 0.81
CA LEU A 40 2.92 10.70 0.42
C LEU A 40 1.90 10.15 1.42
N GLY A 41 2.02 8.87 1.81
CA GLY A 41 1.15 8.27 2.83
C GLY A 41 1.18 9.02 4.15
N PHE A 42 2.37 9.42 4.61
CA PHE A 42 2.51 10.25 5.81
C PHE A 42 1.82 11.62 5.67
N ALA A 43 2.04 12.30 4.54
CA ALA A 43 1.40 13.59 4.29
C ALA A 43 -0.13 13.49 4.25
N ILE A 44 -0.66 12.45 3.58
CA ILE A 44 -2.10 12.19 3.49
C ILE A 44 -2.72 11.91 4.87
N GLU A 45 -2.07 11.11 5.72
CA GLU A 45 -2.56 10.83 7.07
C GLU A 45 -2.58 12.11 7.94
N MET A 46 -1.57 12.96 7.81
CA MET A 46 -1.55 14.26 8.51
C MET A 46 -2.68 15.18 8.05
N VAL A 47 -2.91 15.28 6.73
CA VAL A 47 -4.01 16.08 6.17
C VAL A 47 -5.37 15.47 6.56
N ALA A 48 -5.52 14.15 6.53
CA ALA A 48 -6.75 13.47 6.93
C ALA A 48 -7.09 13.71 8.40
N LYS A 49 -6.09 13.69 9.29
CA LYS A 49 -6.26 14.07 10.71
C LYS A 49 -6.70 15.52 10.86
N TRP A 50 -6.07 16.42 10.12
CA TRP A 50 -6.45 17.83 10.13
C TRP A 50 -7.90 18.02 9.68
N PHE A 51 -8.33 17.34 8.60
CA PHE A 51 -9.73 17.34 8.15
C PHE A 51 -10.68 16.82 9.24
N GLY A 52 -10.33 15.70 9.88
CA GLY A 52 -11.13 15.11 10.97
C GLY A 52 -11.29 16.07 12.16
N HIS A 53 -10.25 16.80 12.54
CA HIS A 53 -10.32 17.80 13.61
C HIS A 53 -11.23 19.00 13.27
N HIS A 54 -11.39 19.32 11.99
CA HIS A 54 -12.27 20.40 11.52
C HIS A 54 -13.65 19.92 11.07
N GLY A 55 -14.00 18.64 11.29
CA GLY A 55 -15.26 18.06 10.87
C GLY A 55 -15.45 17.97 9.35
N LEU A 56 -14.35 18.06 8.58
CA LEU A 56 -14.36 17.99 7.12
C LEU A 56 -14.32 16.54 6.65
N ASN A 57 -14.99 16.27 5.53
CA ASN A 57 -14.97 14.95 4.90
C ASN A 57 -13.63 14.71 4.19
N ASN A 58 -13.01 13.56 4.46
CA ASN A 58 -11.73 13.16 3.91
C ASN A 58 -11.81 12.02 2.85
N HIS A 59 -13.02 11.62 2.44
CA HIS A 59 -13.20 10.51 1.50
C HIS A 59 -12.55 10.78 0.14
N LEU A 60 -12.67 12.00 -0.38
CA LEU A 60 -12.02 12.39 -1.64
C LEU A 60 -10.50 12.26 -1.55
N LEU A 61 -9.91 12.63 -0.40
CA LEU A 61 -8.49 12.51 -0.13
C LEU A 61 -8.05 11.03 -0.18
N TYR A 62 -8.80 10.14 0.47
CA TYR A 62 -8.50 8.70 0.46
C TYR A 62 -8.76 8.04 -0.90
N ASN A 63 -9.78 8.46 -1.64
CA ASN A 63 -10.00 7.99 -3.01
C ASN A 63 -8.83 8.36 -3.92
N GLY A 64 -8.37 9.61 -3.86
CA GLY A 64 -7.20 10.07 -4.62
C GLY A 64 -5.91 9.37 -4.22
N PHE A 65 -5.69 9.20 -2.91
CA PHE A 65 -4.53 8.49 -2.40
C PHE A 65 -4.49 7.03 -2.86
N PHE A 66 -5.62 6.33 -2.80
CA PHE A 66 -5.71 4.96 -3.25
C PHE A 66 -5.30 4.81 -4.73
N MET A 67 -5.73 5.74 -5.60
CA MET A 67 -5.36 5.72 -7.01
C MET A 67 -3.86 5.91 -7.23
N LEU A 68 -3.27 6.84 -6.49
CA LEU A 68 -1.82 7.06 -6.53
C LEU A 68 -1.06 5.86 -5.99
N ASP A 69 -1.49 5.30 -4.85
CA ASP A 69 -0.87 4.12 -4.22
C ASP A 69 -0.96 2.90 -5.17
N PHE A 70 -2.14 2.65 -5.78
CA PHE A 70 -2.35 1.61 -6.78
C PHE A 70 -1.42 1.79 -8.00
N GLY A 71 -1.40 2.98 -8.56
CA GLY A 71 -0.59 3.29 -9.76
C GLY A 71 0.91 3.15 -9.49
N VAL A 72 1.39 3.70 -8.36
CA VAL A 72 2.82 3.64 -8.00
C VAL A 72 3.25 2.21 -7.65
N ILE A 73 2.43 1.44 -6.92
CA ILE A 73 2.73 0.02 -6.63
C ILE A 73 2.76 -0.79 -7.94
N SER A 74 1.77 -0.62 -8.82
CA SER A 74 1.74 -1.28 -10.13
C SER A 74 2.99 -0.97 -10.95
N TRP A 75 3.38 0.29 -11.00
CA TRP A 75 4.59 0.74 -11.68
C TRP A 75 5.87 0.21 -11.02
N MET A 76 5.92 0.19 -9.70
CA MET A 76 7.02 -0.41 -8.93
C MET A 76 7.20 -1.89 -9.30
N LEU A 77 6.11 -2.67 -9.33
CA LEU A 77 6.15 -4.09 -9.71
C LEU A 77 6.61 -4.27 -11.15
N TYR A 78 6.09 -3.46 -12.08
CA TYR A 78 6.49 -3.46 -13.48
C TYR A 78 8.00 -3.25 -13.63
N ARG A 79 8.57 -2.27 -12.95
CA ARG A 79 10.00 -1.92 -13.00
C ARG A 79 10.91 -2.89 -12.25
N THR A 80 10.37 -3.58 -11.25
CA THR A 80 11.14 -4.52 -10.41
C THR A 80 11.32 -5.88 -11.08
N PHE A 81 10.37 -6.29 -11.94
CA PHE A 81 10.37 -7.59 -12.63
C PHE A 81 10.36 -7.43 -14.16
N PRO A 82 11.41 -6.88 -14.79
CA PRO A 82 11.40 -6.52 -16.22
C PRO A 82 11.21 -7.73 -17.15
N GLY A 83 11.61 -8.94 -16.74
CA GLY A 83 11.45 -10.18 -17.52
C GLY A 83 10.10 -10.89 -17.36
N ALA A 84 9.22 -10.42 -16.49
CA ALA A 84 7.99 -11.12 -16.14
C ALA A 84 6.80 -10.70 -17.04
N ALA A 85 6.78 -11.10 -18.32
CA ALA A 85 5.75 -10.72 -19.28
C ALA A 85 4.32 -11.04 -18.80
N GLY A 86 4.10 -12.15 -18.11
CA GLY A 86 2.80 -12.50 -17.53
C GLY A 86 2.36 -11.52 -16.45
N LEU A 87 3.28 -11.08 -15.59
CA LEU A 87 3.02 -10.06 -14.57
C LEU A 87 2.69 -8.71 -15.23
N HIS A 88 3.42 -8.33 -16.29
CA HIS A 88 3.18 -7.06 -17.00
C HIS A 88 1.78 -7.01 -17.63
N ARG A 89 1.30 -8.11 -18.22
CA ARG A 89 -0.07 -8.20 -18.77
C ARG A 89 -1.12 -8.07 -17.67
N LEU A 90 -0.91 -8.73 -16.53
CA LEU A 90 -1.79 -8.61 -15.36
C LEU A 90 -1.82 -7.19 -14.82
N ILE A 91 -0.68 -6.51 -14.73
CA ILE A 91 -0.60 -5.11 -14.32
C ILE A 91 -1.40 -4.22 -15.26
N ALA A 92 -1.23 -4.37 -16.59
CA ALA A 92 -1.97 -3.59 -17.58
C ALA A 92 -3.48 -3.80 -17.45
N GLY A 93 -3.93 -5.07 -17.38
CA GLY A 93 -5.34 -5.41 -17.19
C GLY A 93 -5.91 -4.88 -15.89
N ALA A 94 -5.17 -5.02 -14.77
CA ALA A 94 -5.59 -4.52 -13.47
C ALA A 94 -5.77 -2.99 -13.47
N ASN A 95 -4.83 -2.25 -14.08
CA ASN A 95 -4.96 -0.79 -14.20
C ASN A 95 -6.21 -0.40 -14.99
N ILE A 96 -6.46 -1.04 -16.15
CA ILE A 96 -7.67 -0.76 -16.96
C ILE A 96 -8.93 -1.00 -16.13
N VAL A 97 -9.04 -2.16 -15.47
CA VAL A 97 -10.23 -2.54 -14.69
C VAL A 97 -10.45 -1.56 -13.53
N VAL A 98 -9.41 -1.25 -12.76
CA VAL A 98 -9.54 -0.39 -11.57
C VAL A 98 -9.89 1.05 -11.95
N PHE A 99 -9.20 1.62 -12.96
CA PHE A 99 -9.53 2.97 -13.41
C PHE A 99 -10.91 3.07 -14.06
N ALA A 100 -11.32 2.06 -14.86
CA ALA A 100 -12.66 2.02 -15.44
C ALA A 100 -13.73 1.92 -14.35
N THR A 101 -13.51 1.09 -13.31
CA THR A 101 -14.45 0.97 -12.17
C THR A 101 -14.56 2.27 -11.39
N LEU A 102 -13.42 2.95 -11.16
CA LEU A 102 -13.43 4.25 -10.48
C LEU A 102 -14.20 5.30 -11.29
N LEU A 103 -13.92 5.42 -12.59
CA LEU A 103 -14.60 6.38 -13.44
C LEU A 103 -16.11 6.09 -13.48
N TRP A 104 -16.49 4.82 -13.56
CA TRP A 104 -17.90 4.42 -13.51
C TRP A 104 -18.53 4.78 -12.16
N GLU A 105 -17.87 4.48 -11.04
CA GLU A 105 -18.41 4.76 -9.70
C GLU A 105 -18.54 6.27 -9.44
N LEU A 106 -17.58 7.07 -9.90
CA LEU A 106 -17.65 8.53 -9.81
C LEU A 106 -18.77 9.11 -10.68
N TRP A 107 -19.03 8.49 -11.85
CA TRP A 107 -20.11 8.88 -12.75
C TRP A 107 -21.50 8.54 -12.16
N ASP A 108 -21.65 7.29 -11.66
CA ASP A 108 -22.92 6.75 -11.17
C ASP A 108 -23.41 7.49 -9.90
N HIS A 109 -22.50 7.83 -9.01
CA HIS A 109 -22.86 8.45 -7.73
C HIS A 109 -22.95 9.97 -7.75
N GLY A 110 -22.45 10.65 -8.80
CA GLY A 110 -22.55 12.11 -8.97
C GLY A 110 -21.98 12.96 -7.84
N THR A 111 -21.46 12.33 -6.78
CA THR A 111 -21.00 13.01 -5.57
C THR A 111 -19.59 12.53 -5.15
N PRO A 112 -18.60 13.42 -5.11
CA PRO A 112 -17.26 13.11 -4.61
C PRO A 112 -17.21 12.89 -3.08
N HIS A 113 -18.37 12.88 -2.41
CA HIS A 113 -18.45 12.80 -0.95
C HIS A 113 -18.47 11.37 -0.39
N LEU A 114 -18.66 10.37 -1.25
CA LEU A 114 -18.65 8.96 -0.84
C LEU A 114 -17.29 8.32 -1.13
N LEU A 115 -16.96 7.32 -0.31
CA LEU A 115 -15.82 6.47 -0.58
C LEU A 115 -16.11 5.59 -1.80
N ALA A 116 -15.20 5.55 -2.78
CA ALA A 116 -15.33 4.72 -3.98
C ALA A 116 -15.07 3.23 -3.65
N THR A 117 -16.00 2.62 -2.90
CA THR A 117 -15.80 1.28 -2.31
C THR A 117 -15.65 0.17 -3.33
N LYS A 118 -16.36 0.23 -4.47
CA LYS A 118 -16.23 -0.78 -5.53
C LYS A 118 -14.82 -0.74 -6.14
N ALA A 119 -14.33 0.46 -6.49
CA ALA A 119 -12.98 0.64 -6.99
C ALA A 119 -11.91 0.24 -5.97
N LEU A 120 -12.12 0.55 -4.68
CA LEU A 120 -11.24 0.16 -3.59
C LEU A 120 -11.17 -1.37 -3.41
N ILE A 121 -12.31 -2.07 -3.45
CA ILE A 121 -12.38 -3.53 -3.32
C ILE A 121 -11.69 -4.21 -4.51
N ILE A 122 -12.07 -3.82 -5.73
CA ILE A 122 -11.50 -4.41 -6.96
C ILE A 122 -10.00 -4.12 -7.02
N GLY A 123 -9.60 -2.88 -6.74
CA GLY A 123 -8.19 -2.51 -6.76
C GLY A 123 -7.38 -3.18 -5.66
N GLY A 124 -7.93 -3.30 -4.45
CA GLY A 124 -7.30 -4.05 -3.36
C GLY A 124 -7.10 -5.53 -3.73
N PHE A 125 -8.12 -6.18 -4.29
CA PHE A 125 -8.02 -7.54 -4.79
C PHE A 125 -6.95 -7.68 -5.88
N MET A 126 -6.94 -6.77 -6.86
CA MET A 126 -5.93 -6.77 -7.92
C MET A 126 -4.51 -6.57 -7.39
N LEU A 127 -4.29 -5.62 -6.47
CA LEU A 127 -2.97 -5.44 -5.84
C LEU A 127 -2.53 -6.66 -5.04
N GLY A 128 -3.46 -7.30 -4.33
CA GLY A 128 -3.19 -8.55 -3.63
C GLY A 128 -2.74 -9.66 -4.59
N LEU A 129 -3.46 -9.86 -5.70
CA LEU A 129 -3.09 -10.83 -6.74
C LEU A 129 -1.75 -10.51 -7.41
N LEU A 130 -1.50 -9.24 -7.72
CA LEU A 130 -0.23 -8.79 -8.29
C LEU A 130 0.93 -9.05 -7.32
N ALA A 131 0.74 -8.79 -6.03
CA ALA A 131 1.75 -9.07 -5.00
C ALA A 131 2.01 -10.58 -4.86
N VAL A 132 0.96 -11.42 -4.86
CA VAL A 132 1.09 -12.89 -4.86
C VAL A 132 1.88 -13.35 -6.09
N ARG A 133 1.53 -12.88 -7.28
CA ARG A 133 2.24 -13.22 -8.52
C ARG A 133 3.70 -12.80 -8.50
N ALA A 134 3.97 -11.60 -7.98
CA ALA A 134 5.33 -11.08 -7.80
C ALA A 134 6.13 -11.92 -6.79
N LEU A 135 5.51 -12.35 -5.68
CA LEU A 135 6.12 -13.27 -4.71
C LEU A 135 6.49 -14.61 -5.36
N PHE A 136 5.61 -15.19 -6.16
CA PHE A 136 5.94 -16.42 -6.90
C PHE A 136 7.13 -16.21 -7.87
N THR A 137 7.18 -15.07 -8.55
CA THR A 137 8.33 -14.75 -9.41
C THR A 137 9.61 -14.63 -8.58
N LEU A 138 9.56 -13.91 -7.45
CA LEU A 138 10.69 -13.76 -6.54
C LEU A 138 11.21 -15.09 -6.00
N VAL A 139 10.29 -16.02 -5.66
CA VAL A 139 10.64 -17.37 -5.15
C VAL A 139 11.37 -18.17 -6.23
N ARG A 140 10.86 -18.15 -7.47
CA ARG A 140 11.44 -18.91 -8.60
C ARG A 140 12.83 -18.42 -8.98
N GLU A 141 13.09 -17.14 -8.84
CA GLU A 141 14.38 -16.49 -9.18
C GLU A 141 15.37 -16.48 -7.99
N SER A 142 15.04 -17.16 -6.89
CA SER A 142 15.80 -17.03 -5.65
C SER A 142 16.65 -18.26 -5.35
N ASP A 143 17.97 -18.08 -5.32
CA ASP A 143 18.95 -19.07 -4.83
C ASP A 143 19.13 -19.01 -3.30
N VAL A 144 18.53 -18.02 -2.63
CA VAL A 144 18.62 -17.82 -1.18
C VAL A 144 17.23 -17.85 -0.54
N PRO A 145 17.11 -18.18 0.75
CA PRO A 145 15.84 -18.17 1.45
C PRO A 145 15.11 -16.85 1.29
N VAL A 146 13.86 -16.89 0.81
CA VAL A 146 13.10 -15.73 0.35
C VAL A 146 12.89 -14.67 1.45
N HIS A 147 12.74 -15.10 2.71
CA HIS A 147 12.60 -14.20 3.86
C HIS A 147 13.85 -13.34 4.12
N ARG A 148 15.01 -13.73 3.58
CA ARG A 148 16.26 -12.92 3.62
C ARG A 148 16.29 -11.84 2.54
N ARG A 149 15.38 -11.86 1.58
CA ARG A 149 15.26 -10.82 0.55
C ARG A 149 14.42 -9.66 1.05
N PRO A 150 14.93 -8.43 1.09
CA PRO A 150 14.19 -7.25 1.54
C PRO A 150 12.85 -7.06 0.81
N LEU A 151 12.84 -7.29 -0.51
CA LEU A 151 11.63 -7.17 -1.35
C LEU A 151 10.50 -8.12 -0.93
N PHE A 152 10.81 -9.30 -0.37
CA PHE A 152 9.81 -10.23 0.15
C PHE A 152 8.89 -9.55 1.17
N TRP A 153 9.45 -8.82 2.12
CA TRP A 153 8.70 -8.14 3.18
C TRP A 153 7.82 -7.02 2.64
N VAL A 154 8.30 -6.31 1.61
CA VAL A 154 7.50 -5.28 0.91
C VAL A 154 6.32 -5.91 0.16
N LEU A 155 6.54 -7.00 -0.58
CA LEU A 155 5.47 -7.71 -1.29
C LEU A 155 4.46 -8.34 -0.31
N LEU A 156 4.95 -8.92 0.80
CA LEU A 156 4.11 -9.46 1.87
C LEU A 156 3.24 -8.36 2.50
N SER A 157 3.79 -7.16 2.71
CA SER A 157 3.05 -6.02 3.23
C SER A 157 1.88 -5.60 2.33
N ILE A 158 2.12 -5.56 1.02
CA ILE A 158 1.11 -5.25 0.02
C ILE A 158 0.03 -6.34 0.03
N MET A 159 0.43 -7.60 -0.04
CA MET A 159 -0.48 -8.75 -0.05
C MET A 159 -1.39 -8.76 1.19
N VAL A 160 -0.81 -8.72 2.39
CA VAL A 160 -1.56 -8.80 3.65
C VAL A 160 -2.52 -7.62 3.77
N TYR A 161 -2.05 -6.40 3.53
CA TYR A 161 -2.89 -5.21 3.66
C TYR A 161 -4.07 -5.23 2.69
N TYR A 162 -3.82 -5.40 1.40
CA TYR A 162 -4.87 -5.27 0.39
C TYR A 162 -5.85 -6.43 0.35
N LEU A 163 -5.44 -7.66 0.65
CA LEU A 163 -6.39 -8.78 0.75
C LEU A 163 -7.27 -8.67 2.01
N SER A 164 -6.71 -8.16 3.12
CA SER A 164 -7.49 -7.92 4.34
C SER A 164 -8.39 -6.69 4.26
N PHE A 165 -8.14 -5.78 3.32
CA PHE A 165 -8.90 -4.57 3.09
C PHE A 165 -10.33 -4.84 2.54
N ILE A 166 -10.47 -5.92 1.76
CA ILE A 166 -11.70 -6.26 1.05
C ILE A 166 -12.92 -6.38 1.98
N PRO A 167 -12.91 -7.20 3.05
CA PRO A 167 -14.06 -7.32 3.94
C PRO A 167 -14.36 -6.03 4.72
N ILE A 168 -13.35 -5.21 4.99
CA ILE A 168 -13.51 -3.95 5.73
C ILE A 168 -14.29 -2.94 4.89
N PHE A 169 -13.87 -2.72 3.65
CA PHE A 169 -14.47 -1.69 2.78
C PHE A 169 -15.69 -2.19 2.02
N GLY A 170 -15.86 -3.50 1.88
CA GLY A 170 -17.04 -4.09 1.24
C GLY A 170 -18.35 -3.76 1.95
N LEU A 171 -18.32 -3.58 3.26
CA LEU A 171 -19.49 -3.25 4.07
C LEU A 171 -19.50 -1.79 4.55
N TYR A 172 -18.43 -1.03 4.30
CA TYR A 172 -18.22 0.28 4.92
C TYR A 172 -19.37 1.25 4.66
N ASN A 173 -19.71 1.54 3.40
CA ASN A 173 -20.77 2.49 3.06
C ASN A 173 -22.14 2.04 3.58
N TYR A 174 -22.43 0.73 3.55
CA TYR A 174 -23.65 0.17 4.11
C TYR A 174 -23.75 0.41 5.62
N LEU A 175 -22.68 0.15 6.36
CA LEU A 175 -22.64 0.31 7.81
C LEU A 175 -22.70 1.80 8.22
N VAL A 176 -22.04 2.68 7.46
CA VAL A 176 -22.11 4.13 7.66
C VAL A 176 -23.54 4.63 7.45
N ALA A 177 -24.21 4.22 6.35
CA ALA A 177 -25.58 4.61 6.05
C ALA A 177 -26.59 4.14 7.11
N ASN A 178 -26.33 3.00 7.77
CA ASN A 178 -27.17 2.47 8.85
C ASN A 178 -26.73 2.91 10.26
N HIS A 179 -25.83 3.88 10.37
CA HIS A 179 -25.31 4.39 11.65
C HIS A 179 -24.79 3.29 12.59
N SER A 180 -24.23 2.21 12.03
CA SER A 180 -23.80 1.05 12.80
C SER A 180 -22.55 1.35 13.63
N PRO A 181 -22.50 1.02 14.94
CA PRO A 181 -21.33 1.19 15.77
C PRO A 181 -20.15 0.32 15.31
N ILE A 182 -20.40 -0.71 14.49
CA ILE A 182 -19.38 -1.59 13.92
C ILE A 182 -18.36 -0.81 13.05
N VAL A 183 -18.74 0.34 12.50
CA VAL A 183 -17.83 1.20 11.74
C VAL A 183 -16.59 1.58 12.55
N PHE A 184 -16.76 1.85 13.85
CA PHE A 184 -15.61 2.17 14.73
C PHE A 184 -14.67 0.97 14.91
N GLU A 185 -15.23 -0.24 14.99
CA GLU A 185 -14.41 -1.45 15.10
C GLU A 185 -13.66 -1.75 13.79
N LEU A 186 -14.30 -1.55 12.64
CA LEU A 186 -13.64 -1.67 11.33
C LEU A 186 -12.49 -0.68 11.16
N ASN A 187 -12.66 0.55 11.62
CA ASN A 187 -11.59 1.54 11.58
C ASN A 187 -10.39 1.12 12.45
N LYS A 188 -10.64 0.47 13.60
CA LYS A 188 -9.56 -0.08 14.43
C LYS A 188 -8.80 -1.20 13.72
N VAL A 189 -9.54 -2.13 13.10
CA VAL A 189 -8.93 -3.21 12.31
C VAL A 189 -8.09 -2.63 11.17
N ASN A 190 -8.61 -1.63 10.47
CA ASN A 190 -7.86 -0.94 9.42
C ASN A 190 -6.58 -0.28 9.95
N SER A 191 -6.61 0.34 11.13
CA SER A 191 -5.42 0.92 11.76
C SER A 191 -4.36 -0.14 12.10
N ILE A 192 -4.77 -1.33 12.56
CA ILE A 192 -3.87 -2.46 12.81
C ILE A 192 -3.25 -2.96 11.51
N LEU A 193 -4.05 -3.10 10.44
CA LEU A 193 -3.56 -3.52 9.12
C LEU A 193 -2.57 -2.50 8.54
N PHE A 194 -2.85 -1.22 8.72
CA PHE A 194 -1.95 -0.14 8.33
C PHE A 194 -0.60 -0.24 9.07
N LEU A 195 -0.64 -0.43 10.39
CA LEU A 195 0.55 -0.63 11.21
C LEU A 195 1.34 -1.86 10.76
N THR A 196 0.66 -2.97 10.48
CA THR A 196 1.25 -4.20 9.96
C THR A 196 1.91 -3.97 8.61
N ARG A 197 1.24 -3.29 7.67
CA ARG A 197 1.79 -2.94 6.35
C ARG A 197 3.12 -2.22 6.48
N TYR A 198 3.15 -1.14 7.22
CA TYR A 198 4.37 -0.32 7.33
C TYR A 198 5.44 -0.93 8.23
N GLY A 199 5.06 -1.76 9.21
CA GLY A 199 5.99 -2.58 9.98
C GLY A 199 6.74 -3.60 9.11
N LEU A 200 6.02 -4.26 8.19
CA LEU A 200 6.63 -5.17 7.22
C LEU A 200 7.55 -4.43 6.22
N VAL A 201 7.12 -3.26 5.73
CA VAL A 201 7.99 -2.41 4.88
C VAL A 201 9.25 -2.01 5.64
N LEU A 202 9.11 -1.56 6.88
CA LEU A 202 10.24 -1.20 7.75
C LEU A 202 11.20 -2.38 7.93
N THR A 203 10.68 -3.59 8.15
CA THR A 203 11.49 -4.82 8.22
C THR A 203 12.30 -5.04 6.93
N GLY A 204 11.68 -4.88 5.77
CA GLY A 204 12.37 -4.96 4.48
C GLY A 204 13.49 -3.92 4.34
N LEU A 205 13.24 -2.69 4.75
CA LEU A 205 14.23 -1.61 4.71
C LEU A 205 15.40 -1.82 5.69
N ILE A 206 15.12 -2.35 6.90
CA ILE A 206 16.16 -2.72 7.88
C ILE A 206 17.06 -3.83 7.32
N LEU A 207 16.47 -4.86 6.71
CA LEU A 207 17.25 -5.93 6.07
C LEU A 207 18.12 -5.39 4.94
N LEU A 208 17.59 -4.49 4.12
CA LEU A 208 18.35 -3.84 3.04
C LEU A 208 19.50 -3.01 3.61
N TYR A 209 19.25 -2.23 4.66
CA TYR A 209 20.28 -1.43 5.31
C TYR A 209 21.44 -2.30 5.83
N ARG A 210 21.12 -3.45 6.45
CA ARG A 210 22.12 -4.39 6.98
C ARG A 210 22.94 -5.09 5.87
N GLN A 211 22.35 -5.29 4.69
CA GLN A 211 23.00 -5.92 3.55
C GLN A 211 23.89 -4.96 2.75
N ALA A 212 23.66 -3.66 2.83
CA ALA A 212 24.37 -2.65 2.07
C ALA A 212 25.92 -2.65 2.27
N PRO A 213 26.47 -2.79 3.49
CA PRO A 213 27.94 -2.83 3.68
C PRO A 213 28.63 -4.00 2.98
N ALA A 214 27.95 -5.16 2.90
CA ALA A 214 28.51 -6.36 2.26
C ALA A 214 28.62 -6.23 0.73
N LEU A 215 27.86 -5.31 0.12
CA LEU A 215 27.89 -5.06 -1.32
C LEU A 215 28.98 -4.05 -1.73
N TYR A 216 29.35 -3.13 -0.84
CA TYR A 216 30.39 -2.12 -1.11
C TYR A 216 31.82 -2.56 -0.77
N GLY A 217 31.98 -3.60 0.05
CA GLY A 217 33.31 -4.14 0.41
C GLY A 217 33.92 -5.10 -0.62
N ARG A 218 33.31 -5.28 -1.80
CA ARG A 218 33.78 -6.17 -2.88
C ARG A 218 34.13 -5.43 -4.18
N GLN A 219 34.34 -4.14 -4.11
CA GLN A 219 34.93 -3.35 -5.21
C GLN A 219 36.44 -3.07 -4.85
#